data_5b77948c3ab0697a0158ed059f13b5f7
#
_entry.id   5b77948c3ab0697a0158ed059f13b5f7
#
_cell.length_a   1.000
_cell.length_b   1.000
_cell.length_c   1.000
_cell.angle_alpha   90.00
_cell.angle_beta   90.00
_cell.angle_gamma   90.00
#
_symmetry.space_group_name_H-M   'P 1'
#
loop_
_entity.id
_entity.type
_entity.pdbx_description
1 polymer ?
#
loop_
_entity_poly.entity_id
_entity_poly.type
_entity_poly.pdbx_seq_one_letter_code
_entity_poly.pdbx_strand_id
1 'polypeptide(L)'
;AGKPLTAKIYEIDQPDVLLWCVWAVQQYAKHAGREKCNRKYGKLLYDILHYIIDNRHPNLKLCENGLLYSEGKDKAVTWMNSTAGGRPVVPRTGYIVEFNALWYNALMFTAKLFANTDDTAFVQNLQMDARVCADNFAPMFYNEFGYLCDYCVDGYRNYDVRPNMIFAVALDYSPLDKKQCKSVLDYCTKELSTPKGLRSLSPKSRGYNPMYVGPQAQRDYAYHQGTAWPWLAGFYMEACLRVYRMSRLSYVDRLLVGYEEELFYHCIGTIPELFDGNPPFHGRGAISFAMNVSGIMRVVKLLDKYNNL
;
A
#
# COMPACT_ATOMS: atom_id res chain seq x y z
N ALA A 1 -31.99 8.57 5.10
CA ALA A 1 -31.01 9.64 5.35
C ALA A 1 -29.83 9.03 6.07
N GLY A 2 -28.68 8.86 5.38
CA GLY A 2 -27.46 8.35 5.98
C GLY A 2 -26.96 9.30 7.06
N LYS A 3 -26.61 8.77 8.23
CA LYS A 3 -25.91 9.56 9.25
C LYS A 3 -24.59 10.06 8.63
N PRO A 4 -24.21 11.34 8.80
CA PRO A 4 -22.91 11.80 8.36
C PRO A 4 -21.84 10.95 9.04
N LEU A 5 -20.84 10.51 8.29
CA LEU A 5 -19.62 9.86 8.79
C LEU A 5 -18.84 10.90 9.62
N THR A 6 -19.21 11.06 10.86
CA THR A 6 -18.46 11.81 11.88
C THR A 6 -17.61 10.85 12.72
N ALA A 7 -16.89 9.92 12.05
CA ALA A 7 -15.87 9.17 12.75
C ALA A 7 -14.77 10.14 13.15
N LYS A 8 -14.61 10.34 14.44
CA LYS A 8 -13.45 11.04 14.97
C LYS A 8 -12.22 10.23 14.63
N ILE A 9 -11.15 10.87 14.15
CA ILE A 9 -9.89 10.21 13.72
C ILE A 9 -9.35 9.21 14.76
N TYR A 10 -9.57 9.47 16.05
CA TYR A 10 -9.10 8.65 17.17
C TYR A 10 -10.00 7.43 17.50
N GLU A 11 -11.07 7.21 16.77
CA GLU A 11 -11.96 6.04 16.93
C GLU A 11 -11.71 4.98 15.84
N ILE A 12 -10.70 5.19 14.97
CA ILE A 12 -10.35 4.26 13.90
C ILE A 12 -9.38 3.22 14.46
N ASP A 13 -9.86 1.98 14.61
CA ASP A 13 -9.05 0.87 15.12
C ASP A 13 -7.95 0.40 14.16
N GLN A 14 -8.09 0.67 12.85
CA GLN A 14 -7.10 0.30 11.83
C GLN A 14 -6.13 1.46 11.58
N PRO A 15 -4.89 1.36 12.03
CA PRO A 15 -3.91 2.46 11.96
C PRO A 15 -3.48 2.82 10.55
N ASP A 16 -3.55 1.90 9.60
CA ASP A 16 -3.19 2.15 8.19
C ASP A 16 -4.09 3.20 7.52
N VAL A 17 -5.33 3.36 7.99
CA VAL A 17 -6.28 4.35 7.44
C VAL A 17 -5.73 5.78 7.56
N LEU A 18 -5.04 6.12 8.64
CA LEU A 18 -4.41 7.43 8.82
C LEU A 18 -3.35 7.69 7.74
N LEU A 19 -2.51 6.69 7.48
CA LEU A 19 -1.45 6.77 6.49
C LEU A 19 -2.00 6.83 5.06
N TRP A 20 -3.02 6.06 4.77
CA TRP A 20 -3.74 6.10 3.50
C TRP A 20 -4.47 7.42 3.28
N CYS A 21 -4.99 8.04 4.34
CA CYS A 21 -5.59 9.38 4.27
C CYS A 21 -4.57 10.42 3.81
N VAL A 22 -3.35 10.41 4.37
CA VAL A 22 -2.27 11.30 3.92
C VAL A 22 -1.92 11.06 2.46
N TRP A 23 -1.81 9.79 2.03
CA TRP A 23 -1.57 9.45 0.63
C TRP A 23 -2.69 9.94 -0.29
N ALA A 24 -3.95 9.80 0.10
CA ALA A 24 -5.08 10.29 -0.69
C ALA A 24 -5.04 11.82 -0.86
N VAL A 25 -4.71 12.56 0.20
CA VAL A 25 -4.50 14.01 0.14
C VAL A 25 -3.31 14.36 -0.77
N GLN A 26 -2.24 13.57 -0.75
CA GLN A 26 -1.11 13.72 -1.68
C GLN A 26 -1.55 13.56 -3.15
N GLN A 27 -2.41 12.59 -3.46
CA GLN A 27 -2.95 12.45 -4.81
C GLN A 27 -3.82 13.66 -5.20
N TYR A 28 -4.64 14.17 -4.27
CA TYR A 28 -5.40 15.41 -4.50
C TYR A 28 -4.47 16.59 -4.79
N ALA A 29 -3.35 16.74 -4.07
CA ALA A 29 -2.39 17.82 -4.29
C ALA A 29 -1.78 17.81 -5.70
N LYS A 30 -1.59 16.63 -6.30
CA LYS A 30 -1.09 16.50 -7.68
C LYS A 30 -2.03 17.11 -8.72
N HIS A 31 -3.33 17.12 -8.45
CA HIS A 31 -4.35 17.66 -9.36
C HIS A 31 -4.75 19.10 -9.04
N ALA A 32 -4.88 19.43 -7.75
CA ALA A 32 -5.40 20.71 -7.30
C ALA A 32 -4.33 21.79 -7.09
N GLY A 33 -3.05 21.39 -7.05
CA GLY A 33 -1.93 22.23 -6.65
C GLY A 33 -1.74 22.29 -5.12
N ARG A 34 -0.50 22.58 -4.70
CA ARG A 34 -0.09 22.53 -3.29
C ARG A 34 -0.80 23.57 -2.42
N GLU A 35 -0.90 24.82 -2.89
CA GLU A 35 -1.54 25.88 -2.12
C GLU A 35 -3.01 25.59 -1.82
N LYS A 36 -3.77 25.14 -2.83
CA LYS A 36 -5.17 24.77 -2.66
C LYS A 36 -5.30 23.55 -1.74
N CYS A 37 -4.38 22.58 -1.87
CA CYS A 37 -4.34 21.42 -1.01
C CYS A 37 -4.06 21.82 0.44
N ASN A 38 -3.06 22.67 0.69
CA ASN A 38 -2.71 23.11 2.04
C ASN A 38 -3.86 23.89 2.70
N ARG A 39 -4.50 24.83 1.99
CA ARG A 39 -5.68 25.54 2.51
C ARG A 39 -6.81 24.62 2.92
N LYS A 40 -7.04 23.53 2.15
CA LYS A 40 -8.17 22.63 2.39
C LYS A 40 -7.87 21.54 3.42
N TYR A 41 -6.69 20.97 3.37
CA TYR A 41 -6.31 19.76 4.12
C TYR A 41 -5.08 19.93 5.02
N GLY A 42 -4.45 21.10 5.05
CA GLY A 42 -3.25 21.33 5.86
C GLY A 42 -3.49 21.01 7.32
N LYS A 43 -4.59 21.54 7.90
CA LYS A 43 -4.95 21.22 9.30
C LYS A 43 -5.17 19.74 9.54
N LEU A 44 -5.85 19.02 8.64
CA LEU A 44 -6.06 17.58 8.76
C LEU A 44 -4.73 16.81 8.77
N LEU A 45 -3.81 17.16 7.88
CA LEU A 45 -2.50 16.53 7.84
C LEU A 45 -1.68 16.82 9.10
N TYR A 46 -1.71 18.06 9.57
CA TYR A 46 -1.07 18.47 10.82
C TYR A 46 -1.60 17.64 12.00
N ASP A 47 -2.94 17.53 12.12
CA ASP A 47 -3.59 16.78 13.19
C ASP A 47 -3.25 15.28 13.12
N ILE A 48 -3.22 14.67 11.91
CA ILE A 48 -2.85 13.26 11.73
C ILE A 48 -1.39 13.03 12.13
N LEU A 49 -0.44 13.87 11.65
CA LEU A 49 0.98 13.66 11.94
C LEU A 49 1.24 13.79 13.45
N HIS A 50 0.69 14.84 14.11
CA HIS A 50 0.82 14.99 15.56
C HIS A 50 0.16 13.84 16.32
N TYR A 51 -0.99 13.34 15.87
CA TYR A 51 -1.64 12.18 16.49
C TYR A 51 -0.76 10.94 16.48
N ILE A 52 0.01 10.74 15.40
CA ILE A 52 0.97 9.63 15.29
C ILE A 52 2.25 9.92 16.08
N ILE A 53 2.85 11.10 15.93
CA ILE A 53 4.11 11.50 16.57
C ILE A 53 3.97 11.50 18.10
N ASP A 54 2.84 11.98 18.62
CA ASP A 54 2.56 12.00 20.06
C ASP A 54 2.13 10.63 20.61
N ASN A 55 2.18 9.56 19.81
CA ASN A 55 1.79 8.21 20.20
C ASN A 55 0.36 8.10 20.79
N ARG A 56 -0.59 8.86 20.24
CA ARG A 56 -1.98 8.88 20.73
C ARG A 56 -2.86 7.78 20.15
N HIS A 57 -2.42 7.08 19.09
CA HIS A 57 -3.17 5.97 18.53
C HIS A 57 -2.96 4.69 19.35
N PRO A 58 -4.05 3.97 19.73
CA PRO A 58 -3.94 2.80 20.63
C PRO A 58 -3.17 1.63 20.02
N ASN A 59 -3.17 1.50 18.69
CA ASN A 59 -2.57 0.37 17.96
C ASN A 59 -1.40 0.77 17.06
N LEU A 60 -0.84 1.98 17.22
CA LEU A 60 0.29 2.47 16.41
C LEU A 60 1.23 3.30 17.28
N LYS A 61 2.49 2.94 17.29
CA LYS A 61 3.53 3.62 18.07
C LYS A 61 4.69 4.04 17.19
N LEU A 62 5.07 5.31 17.24
CA LEU A 62 6.35 5.79 16.72
C LEU A 62 7.45 5.45 17.72
N CYS A 63 8.44 4.69 17.26
CA CYS A 63 9.58 4.26 18.07
C CYS A 63 10.79 5.21 17.89
N GLU A 64 11.77 5.13 18.79
CA GLU A 64 12.99 5.96 18.77
C GLU A 64 13.81 5.81 17.48
N ASN A 65 13.71 4.67 16.80
CA ASN A 65 14.32 4.44 15.48
C ASN A 65 13.55 5.10 14.32
N GLY A 66 12.55 5.92 14.60
CA GLY A 66 11.74 6.63 13.60
C GLY A 66 10.75 5.76 12.82
N LEU A 67 10.63 4.47 13.17
CA LEU A 67 9.73 3.54 12.54
C LEU A 67 8.44 3.35 13.35
N LEU A 68 7.35 3.05 12.65
CA LEU A 68 6.05 2.73 13.25
C LEU A 68 5.95 1.26 13.61
N TYR A 69 5.54 1.01 14.85
CA TYR A 69 5.25 -0.32 15.41
C TYR A 69 3.74 -0.47 15.65
N SER A 70 3.17 -1.63 15.35
CA SER A 70 1.76 -1.92 15.58
C SER A 70 1.55 -3.28 16.23
N GLU A 71 0.69 -3.32 17.26
CA GLU A 71 0.27 -4.54 17.95
C GLU A 71 -0.85 -5.24 17.15
N GLY A 72 -0.45 -6.08 16.20
CA GLY A 72 -1.38 -6.80 15.31
C GLY A 72 -1.52 -8.30 15.56
N LYS A 73 -1.01 -8.81 16.68
CA LYS A 73 -0.98 -10.25 16.98
C LYS A 73 -2.38 -10.90 17.01
N ASP A 74 -3.33 -10.24 17.66
CA ASP A 74 -4.70 -10.72 17.83
C ASP A 74 -5.74 -9.85 17.10
N LYS A 75 -5.27 -8.85 16.32
CA LYS A 75 -6.11 -7.91 15.58
C LYS A 75 -5.65 -7.80 14.13
N ALA A 76 -6.60 -7.63 13.23
CA ALA A 76 -6.32 -7.32 11.84
C ALA A 76 -6.08 -5.80 11.70
N VAL A 77 -4.82 -5.37 11.76
CA VAL A 77 -4.42 -3.95 11.76
C VAL A 77 -4.09 -3.39 10.37
N THR A 78 -4.15 -4.22 9.33
CA THR A 78 -3.80 -3.83 7.95
C THR A 78 -4.93 -4.15 6.98
N TRP A 79 -4.76 -3.79 5.70
CA TRP A 79 -5.68 -4.18 4.64
C TRP A 79 -5.84 -5.71 4.50
N MET A 80 -4.86 -6.51 4.97
CA MET A 80 -4.96 -7.97 5.06
C MET A 80 -5.75 -8.37 6.31
N ASN A 81 -7.05 -8.06 6.30
CA ASN A 81 -7.92 -8.06 7.46
C ASN A 81 -8.85 -9.28 7.58
N SER A 82 -8.65 -10.32 6.78
CA SER A 82 -9.46 -11.54 6.88
C SER A 82 -9.28 -12.22 8.24
N THR A 83 -10.38 -12.68 8.82
CA THR A 83 -10.40 -13.37 10.11
C THR A 83 -11.06 -14.74 9.98
N ALA A 84 -10.54 -15.72 10.72
CA ALA A 84 -11.13 -17.03 10.87
C ALA A 84 -11.25 -17.37 12.37
N GLY A 85 -12.45 -17.72 12.83
CA GLY A 85 -12.69 -17.97 14.25
C GLY A 85 -12.38 -16.76 15.15
N GLY A 86 -12.57 -15.54 14.65
CA GLY A 86 -12.30 -14.29 15.36
C GLY A 86 -10.81 -13.89 15.46
N ARG A 87 -9.91 -14.63 14.79
CA ARG A 87 -8.47 -14.31 14.75
C ARG A 87 -8.02 -13.95 13.33
N PRO A 88 -7.05 -13.03 13.18
CA PRO A 88 -6.48 -12.73 11.88
C PRO A 88 -5.92 -13.99 11.20
N VAL A 89 -6.24 -14.18 9.91
CA VAL A 89 -5.64 -15.24 9.08
C VAL A 89 -4.18 -14.88 8.78
N VAL A 90 -3.90 -13.60 8.63
CA VAL A 90 -2.56 -13.05 8.43
C VAL A 90 -2.23 -12.14 9.61
N PRO A 91 -1.80 -12.69 10.77
CA PRO A 91 -1.41 -11.88 11.91
C PRO A 91 -0.11 -11.15 11.60
N ARG A 92 -0.17 -9.83 11.52
CA ARG A 92 0.98 -8.97 11.25
C ARG A 92 1.17 -8.02 12.44
N THR A 93 2.30 -8.12 13.08
CA THR A 93 2.62 -7.36 14.31
C THR A 93 4.06 -6.84 14.26
N GLY A 94 4.34 -5.79 14.98
CA GLY A 94 5.66 -5.18 15.01
C GLY A 94 5.83 -4.06 13.97
N TYR A 95 7.00 -3.98 13.39
CA TYR A 95 7.31 -3.07 12.30
C TYR A 95 6.75 -3.66 11.00
N ILE A 96 5.70 -3.05 10.45
CA ILE A 96 5.01 -3.51 9.24
C ILE A 96 5.52 -2.71 8.04
N VAL A 97 5.88 -3.38 6.95
CA VAL A 97 6.64 -2.77 5.86
C VAL A 97 5.89 -1.63 5.17
N GLU A 98 4.61 -1.82 4.82
CA GLU A 98 3.83 -0.76 4.16
C GLU A 98 3.51 0.40 5.10
N PHE A 99 3.35 0.18 6.41
CA PHE A 99 3.16 1.27 7.36
C PHE A 99 4.36 2.22 7.33
N ASN A 100 5.54 1.66 7.35
CA ASN A 100 6.78 2.42 7.37
C ASN A 100 7.11 3.07 6.02
N ALA A 101 6.74 2.43 4.91
CA ALA A 101 6.83 3.07 3.59
C ALA A 101 5.86 4.25 3.45
N LEU A 102 4.61 4.08 3.89
CA LEU A 102 3.60 5.15 3.91
C LEU A 102 3.98 6.27 4.89
N TRP A 103 4.54 5.93 6.05
CA TRP A 103 5.00 6.88 7.05
C TRP A 103 6.10 7.79 6.50
N TYR A 104 7.15 7.21 5.93
CA TYR A 104 8.20 7.98 5.28
C TYR A 104 7.64 8.91 4.20
N ASN A 105 6.78 8.39 3.35
CA ASN A 105 6.11 9.19 2.32
C ASN A 105 5.24 10.31 2.92
N ALA A 106 4.56 10.06 4.03
CA ALA A 106 3.72 11.05 4.71
C ALA A 106 4.56 12.20 5.29
N LEU A 107 5.67 11.89 5.95
CA LEU A 107 6.61 12.87 6.48
C LEU A 107 7.17 13.77 5.37
N MET A 108 7.69 13.17 4.31
CA MET A 108 8.27 13.89 3.17
C MET A 108 7.26 14.74 2.41
N PHE A 109 6.05 14.21 2.17
CA PHE A 109 4.99 14.94 1.51
C PHE A 109 4.52 16.14 2.34
N THR A 110 4.27 15.93 3.64
CA THR A 110 3.77 17.00 4.52
C THR A 110 4.83 18.08 4.70
N ALA A 111 6.10 17.71 4.92
CA ALA A 111 7.18 18.69 4.98
C ALA A 111 7.25 19.55 3.70
N LYS A 112 7.09 18.93 2.53
CA LYS A 112 7.08 19.66 1.25
C LYS A 112 5.83 20.51 1.04
N LEU A 113 4.68 20.09 1.56
CA LEU A 113 3.44 20.86 1.49
C LEU A 113 3.52 22.13 2.33
N PHE A 114 4.16 22.04 3.50
CA PHE A 114 4.31 23.13 4.46
C PHE A 114 5.57 23.98 4.25
N ALA A 115 6.43 23.67 3.28
CA ALA A 115 7.73 24.31 3.10
C ALA A 115 7.68 25.85 2.94
N ASN A 116 6.55 26.41 2.51
CA ASN A 116 6.36 27.85 2.33
C ASN A 116 5.41 28.45 3.37
N THR A 117 5.23 27.81 4.51
CA THR A 117 4.46 28.33 5.66
C THR A 117 5.40 28.89 6.73
N ASP A 118 4.84 29.64 7.66
CA ASP A 118 5.61 30.22 8.78
C ASP A 118 6.01 29.17 9.83
N ASP A 119 5.47 27.95 9.76
CA ASP A 119 5.77 26.85 10.69
C ASP A 119 7.05 26.09 10.30
N THR A 120 8.16 26.81 10.33
CA THR A 120 9.48 26.26 9.97
C THR A 120 9.95 25.16 10.93
N ALA A 121 9.57 25.24 12.21
CA ALA A 121 9.92 24.25 13.22
C ALA A 121 9.24 22.90 12.91
N PHE A 122 7.95 22.91 12.55
CA PHE A 122 7.24 21.70 12.15
C PHE A 122 7.87 21.05 10.93
N VAL A 123 8.19 21.83 9.89
CA VAL A 123 8.86 21.33 8.69
C VAL A 123 10.20 20.68 9.00
N GLN A 124 11.04 21.31 9.84
CA GLN A 124 12.35 20.79 10.26
C GLN A 124 12.21 19.47 11.04
N ASN A 125 11.26 19.40 11.96
CA ASN A 125 10.99 18.17 12.72
C ASN A 125 10.57 17.02 11.80
N LEU A 126 9.64 17.27 10.86
CA LEU A 126 9.23 16.24 9.89
C LEU A 126 10.39 15.76 9.01
N GLN A 127 11.29 16.66 8.61
CA GLN A 127 12.48 16.30 7.82
C GLN A 127 13.46 15.45 8.63
N MET A 128 13.61 15.76 9.92
CA MET A 128 14.46 14.99 10.83
C MET A 128 13.88 13.59 11.06
N ASP A 129 12.60 13.50 11.34
CA ASP A 129 11.91 12.21 11.51
C ASP A 129 11.97 11.36 10.22
N ALA A 130 11.80 11.98 9.05
CA ALA A 130 11.95 11.31 7.76
C ALA A 130 13.37 10.76 7.56
N ARG A 131 14.40 11.49 7.97
CA ARG A 131 15.79 11.03 7.90
C ARG A 131 16.01 9.82 8.80
N VAL A 132 15.59 9.90 10.07
CA VAL A 132 15.71 8.77 11.01
C VAL A 132 14.95 7.54 10.50
N CYS A 133 13.74 7.73 9.95
CA CYS A 133 12.97 6.67 9.34
C CYS A 133 13.72 6.01 8.16
N ALA A 134 14.27 6.82 7.23
CA ALA A 134 15.00 6.31 6.07
C ALA A 134 16.28 5.55 6.46
N ASP A 135 17.04 6.07 7.42
CA ASP A 135 18.28 5.44 7.91
C ASP A 135 18.03 4.06 8.52
N ASN A 136 16.84 3.82 9.08
CA ASN A 136 16.47 2.56 9.72
C ASN A 136 15.59 1.65 8.86
N PHE A 137 14.99 2.13 7.76
CA PHE A 137 14.06 1.35 6.96
C PHE A 137 14.72 0.16 6.27
N ALA A 138 15.80 0.39 5.51
CA ALA A 138 16.48 -0.68 4.80
C ALA A 138 17.14 -1.68 5.77
N PRO A 139 17.85 -1.27 6.85
CA PRO A 139 18.35 -2.20 7.87
C PRO A 139 17.26 -3.07 8.51
N MET A 140 16.04 -2.56 8.67
CA MET A 140 14.92 -3.31 9.23
C MET A 140 14.36 -4.33 8.24
N PHE A 141 14.04 -3.90 7.01
CA PHE A 141 13.20 -4.67 6.10
C PHE A 141 13.95 -5.31 4.94
N TYR A 142 15.02 -4.70 4.41
CA TYR A 142 15.72 -5.23 3.24
C TYR A 142 16.57 -6.44 3.62
N ASN A 143 16.34 -7.55 2.93
CA ASN A 143 16.99 -8.81 3.26
C ASN A 143 18.07 -9.21 2.22
N GLU A 144 18.82 -10.24 2.53
CA GLU A 144 19.92 -10.79 1.72
C GLU A 144 19.49 -11.33 0.35
N PHE A 145 18.18 -11.59 0.17
CA PHE A 145 17.61 -12.05 -1.11
C PHE A 145 17.19 -10.91 -2.03
N GLY A 146 17.28 -9.65 -1.56
CA GLY A 146 17.00 -8.46 -2.36
C GLY A 146 15.53 -8.04 -2.40
N TYR A 147 14.73 -8.42 -1.40
CA TYR A 147 13.35 -7.96 -1.22
C TYR A 147 13.12 -7.49 0.23
N LEU A 148 11.90 -7.04 0.55
CA LEU A 148 11.57 -6.56 1.89
C LEU A 148 10.79 -7.63 2.66
N CYS A 149 11.21 -7.89 3.90
CA CYS A 149 10.44 -8.64 4.87
C CYS A 149 9.07 -8.00 5.08
N ASP A 150 8.02 -8.81 5.24
CA ASP A 150 6.65 -8.32 5.35
C ASP A 150 6.42 -7.57 6.67
N TYR A 151 6.97 -8.09 7.77
CA TYR A 151 7.05 -7.43 9.07
C TYR A 151 8.23 -7.95 9.90
N CYS A 152 8.60 -7.17 10.92
CA CYS A 152 9.68 -7.52 11.86
C CYS A 152 9.22 -7.28 13.29
N VAL A 153 9.50 -8.22 14.21
CA VAL A 153 9.14 -8.11 15.62
C VAL A 153 10.14 -8.88 16.50
N ASP A 154 10.67 -8.26 17.54
CA ASP A 154 11.54 -8.89 18.55
C ASP A 154 12.71 -9.71 17.94
N GLY A 155 13.36 -9.15 16.93
CA GLY A 155 14.45 -9.81 16.20
C GLY A 155 14.00 -10.83 15.15
N TYR A 156 12.73 -11.21 15.12
CA TYR A 156 12.15 -12.04 14.07
C TYR A 156 11.87 -11.20 12.82
N ARG A 157 12.18 -11.77 11.64
CA ARG A 157 11.83 -11.23 10.32
C ARG A 157 10.91 -12.19 9.59
N ASN A 158 9.76 -11.71 9.14
CA ASN A 158 8.86 -12.50 8.30
C ASN A 158 9.32 -12.44 6.85
N TYR A 159 9.78 -13.57 6.31
CA TYR A 159 10.28 -13.73 4.95
C TYR A 159 9.20 -14.10 3.93
N ASP A 160 7.93 -14.11 4.31
CA ASP A 160 6.84 -14.32 3.35
C ASP A 160 6.89 -13.25 2.25
N VAL A 161 6.91 -13.72 1.01
CA VAL A 161 6.90 -12.81 -0.14
C VAL A 161 5.47 -12.34 -0.37
N ARG A 162 5.18 -11.12 0.05
CA ARG A 162 3.90 -10.45 -0.05
C ARG A 162 3.99 -9.15 -0.83
N PRO A 163 2.89 -8.69 -1.45
CA PRO A 163 2.91 -7.51 -2.31
C PRO A 163 3.14 -6.19 -1.56
N ASN A 164 3.09 -6.20 -0.24
CA ASN A 164 3.20 -5.00 0.60
C ASN A 164 4.51 -4.23 0.40
N MET A 165 5.58 -4.94 0.00
CA MET A 165 6.86 -4.33 -0.35
C MET A 165 6.77 -3.33 -1.52
N ILE A 166 5.75 -3.45 -2.39
CA ILE A 166 5.63 -2.60 -3.57
C ILE A 166 5.40 -1.12 -3.21
N PHE A 167 4.80 -0.85 -2.06
CA PHE A 167 4.54 0.52 -1.63
C PHE A 167 5.83 1.31 -1.41
N ALA A 168 6.89 0.67 -0.89
CA ALA A 168 8.19 1.33 -0.74
C ALA A 168 8.81 1.75 -2.08
N VAL A 169 8.40 1.14 -3.20
CA VAL A 169 8.87 1.46 -4.55
C VAL A 169 7.94 2.41 -5.29
N ALA A 170 6.62 2.23 -5.12
CA ALA A 170 5.60 2.93 -5.88
C ALA A 170 5.28 4.34 -5.36
N LEU A 171 5.45 4.61 -4.07
CA LEU A 171 5.16 5.90 -3.46
C LEU A 171 6.09 7.01 -3.98
N ASP A 172 5.64 8.26 -3.94
CA ASP A 172 6.42 9.41 -4.46
C ASP A 172 7.74 9.61 -3.74
N TYR A 173 7.78 9.29 -2.45
CA TYR A 173 8.97 9.32 -1.62
C TYR A 173 9.25 7.91 -1.14
N SER A 174 10.39 7.38 -1.57
CA SER A 174 10.87 6.04 -1.21
C SER A 174 12.00 6.14 -0.18
N PRO A 175 11.98 5.31 0.88
CA PRO A 175 13.11 5.22 1.81
C PRO A 175 14.23 4.30 1.28
N LEU A 176 14.10 3.78 0.06
CA LEU A 176 15.05 2.88 -0.59
C LEU A 176 15.87 3.63 -1.65
N ASP A 177 17.09 3.18 -1.87
CA ASP A 177 17.89 3.62 -3.01
C ASP A 177 17.41 3.01 -4.34
N LYS A 178 17.96 3.48 -5.47
CA LYS A 178 17.55 3.03 -6.82
C LYS A 178 17.83 1.54 -7.07
N LYS A 179 18.91 0.99 -6.50
CA LYS A 179 19.28 -0.43 -6.68
C LYS A 179 18.33 -1.31 -5.87
N GLN A 180 18.03 -0.90 -4.65
CA GLN A 180 17.07 -1.58 -3.78
C GLN A 180 15.66 -1.53 -4.37
N CYS A 181 15.19 -0.37 -4.85
CA CYS A 181 13.90 -0.25 -5.54
C CYS A 181 13.80 -1.21 -6.73
N LYS A 182 14.86 -1.29 -7.55
CA LYS A 182 14.91 -2.21 -8.70
C LYS A 182 14.84 -3.67 -8.25
N SER A 183 15.64 -4.05 -7.26
CA SER A 183 15.69 -5.41 -6.73
C SER A 183 14.34 -5.86 -6.17
N VAL A 184 13.72 -5.02 -5.33
CA VAL A 184 12.39 -5.27 -4.75
C VAL A 184 11.32 -5.42 -5.84
N LEU A 185 11.32 -4.54 -6.84
CA LEU A 185 10.37 -4.62 -7.96
C LEU A 185 10.55 -5.90 -8.77
N ASP A 186 11.79 -6.26 -9.09
CA ASP A 186 12.08 -7.46 -9.89
C ASP A 186 11.67 -8.73 -9.14
N TYR A 187 11.92 -8.77 -7.83
CA TYR A 187 11.49 -9.88 -6.98
C TYR A 187 9.97 -9.98 -6.88
N CYS A 188 9.29 -8.85 -6.65
CA CYS A 188 7.83 -8.76 -6.65
C CYS A 188 7.24 -9.23 -8.00
N THR A 189 7.81 -8.79 -9.12
CA THR A 189 7.40 -9.21 -10.47
C THR A 189 7.51 -10.72 -10.63
N LYS A 190 8.64 -11.28 -10.26
CA LYS A 190 8.93 -12.72 -10.43
C LYS A 190 7.99 -13.61 -9.61
N GLU A 191 7.70 -13.22 -8.37
CA GLU A 191 6.99 -14.09 -7.43
C GLU A 191 5.48 -13.85 -7.39
N LEU A 192 5.02 -12.62 -7.65
CA LEU A 192 3.65 -12.23 -7.35
C LEU A 192 2.82 -11.79 -8.57
N SER A 193 3.48 -11.40 -9.67
CA SER A 193 2.75 -10.86 -10.81
C SER A 193 1.86 -11.92 -11.50
N THR A 194 0.63 -11.51 -11.79
CA THR A 194 -0.34 -12.25 -12.61
C THR A 194 -0.93 -11.31 -13.67
N PRO A 195 -1.63 -11.84 -14.69
CA PRO A 195 -2.38 -10.97 -15.62
C PRO A 195 -3.48 -10.13 -14.96
N LYS A 196 -3.90 -10.49 -13.74
CA LYS A 196 -5.05 -9.90 -13.03
C LYS A 196 -4.65 -9.19 -11.72
N GLY A 197 -3.38 -8.85 -11.54
CA GLY A 197 -2.87 -8.14 -10.38
C GLY A 197 -1.75 -8.88 -9.65
N LEU A 198 -1.42 -8.40 -8.45
CA LEU A 198 -0.42 -9.07 -7.61
C LEU A 198 -1.08 -10.08 -6.69
N ARG A 199 -0.49 -11.27 -6.61
CA ARG A 199 -0.83 -12.26 -5.58
C ARG A 199 -0.56 -11.68 -4.19
N SER A 200 -1.43 -11.99 -3.25
CA SER A 200 -1.29 -11.59 -1.84
C SER A 200 -0.22 -12.42 -1.09
N LEU A 201 0.21 -13.55 -1.66
CA LEU A 201 1.28 -14.41 -1.15
C LEU A 201 1.94 -15.14 -2.32
N SER A 202 3.26 -15.36 -2.26
CA SER A 202 3.99 -16.15 -3.25
C SER A 202 3.55 -17.62 -3.24
N PRO A 203 3.46 -18.26 -4.43
CA PRO A 203 3.21 -19.71 -4.53
C PRO A 203 4.23 -20.58 -3.79
N LYS A 204 5.40 -20.04 -3.46
CA LYS A 204 6.47 -20.76 -2.72
C LYS A 204 6.34 -20.65 -1.21
N SER A 205 5.49 -19.75 -0.72
CA SER A 205 5.29 -19.55 0.72
C SER A 205 4.38 -20.62 1.31
N ARG A 206 4.68 -20.99 2.55
CA ARG A 206 3.80 -21.89 3.32
C ARG A 206 2.42 -21.26 3.52
N GLY A 207 1.35 -22.03 3.32
CA GLY A 207 -0.02 -21.56 3.46
C GLY A 207 -0.58 -20.89 2.19
N TYR A 208 0.14 -20.95 1.06
CA TYR A 208 -0.38 -20.49 -0.23
C TYR A 208 -1.72 -21.16 -0.57
N ASN A 209 -2.75 -20.36 -0.74
CA ASN A 209 -4.11 -20.77 -1.06
C ASN A 209 -4.73 -19.79 -2.07
N PRO A 210 -4.53 -20.02 -3.38
CA PRO A 210 -4.86 -19.05 -4.42
C PRO A 210 -6.31 -19.04 -4.85
N MET A 211 -7.13 -20.02 -4.44
CA MET A 211 -8.49 -20.20 -4.95
C MET A 211 -9.53 -19.70 -3.94
N TYR A 212 -10.26 -18.64 -4.31
CA TYR A 212 -11.32 -18.06 -3.47
C TYR A 212 -12.67 -18.75 -3.71
N VAL A 213 -12.77 -20.01 -3.27
CA VAL A 213 -13.94 -20.89 -3.52
C VAL A 213 -14.37 -21.63 -2.26
N GLY A 214 -15.56 -22.21 -2.30
CA GLY A 214 -16.10 -23.04 -1.21
C GLY A 214 -16.87 -22.24 -0.14
N PRO A 215 -17.09 -22.85 1.05
CA PRO A 215 -17.75 -22.21 2.18
C PRO A 215 -17.00 -20.98 2.69
N GLN A 216 -17.69 -20.10 3.45
CA GLN A 216 -17.13 -18.85 3.94
C GLN A 216 -15.77 -19.02 4.64
N ALA A 217 -15.65 -20.00 5.54
CA ALA A 217 -14.39 -20.24 6.26
C ALA A 217 -13.21 -20.56 5.33
N GLN A 218 -13.43 -21.29 4.24
CA GLN A 218 -12.38 -21.56 3.25
C GLN A 218 -12.00 -20.29 2.46
N ARG A 219 -12.99 -19.49 2.10
CA ARG A 219 -12.77 -18.21 1.43
C ARG A 219 -12.02 -17.23 2.31
N ASP A 220 -12.36 -17.14 3.60
CA ASP A 220 -11.66 -16.29 4.56
C ASP A 220 -10.18 -16.64 4.67
N TYR A 221 -9.84 -17.94 4.67
CA TYR A 221 -8.46 -18.41 4.63
C TYR A 221 -7.73 -18.08 3.31
N ALA A 222 -8.43 -18.09 2.17
CA ALA A 222 -7.82 -17.79 0.88
C ALA A 222 -7.62 -16.30 0.63
N TYR A 223 -8.43 -15.44 1.27
CA TYR A 223 -8.62 -14.03 0.92
C TYR A 223 -7.34 -13.22 0.77
N HIS A 224 -6.33 -13.47 1.65
CA HIS A 224 -5.02 -12.83 1.59
C HIS A 224 -3.85 -13.84 1.54
N GLN A 225 -4.10 -15.06 1.06
CA GLN A 225 -3.12 -16.14 1.05
C GLN A 225 -2.77 -16.65 -0.36
N GLY A 226 -2.88 -15.78 -1.35
CA GLY A 226 -2.48 -16.13 -2.72
C GLY A 226 -3.41 -15.60 -3.81
N THR A 227 -4.61 -15.13 -3.47
CA THR A 227 -5.51 -14.42 -4.40
C THR A 227 -4.84 -13.18 -4.98
N ALA A 228 -5.20 -12.82 -6.21
CA ALA A 228 -4.65 -11.65 -6.89
C ALA A 228 -5.57 -10.42 -6.74
N TRP A 229 -4.96 -9.26 -6.48
CA TRP A 229 -5.66 -8.03 -6.15
C TRP A 229 -5.38 -6.92 -7.16
N PRO A 230 -6.38 -6.48 -7.94
CA PRO A 230 -6.21 -5.45 -8.96
C PRO A 230 -5.80 -4.07 -8.42
N TRP A 231 -6.24 -3.66 -7.22
CA TRP A 231 -5.83 -2.37 -6.68
C TRP A 231 -4.32 -2.26 -6.45
N LEU A 232 -3.67 -3.38 -6.13
CA LEU A 232 -2.21 -3.47 -6.02
C LEU A 232 -1.52 -3.36 -7.38
N ALA A 233 -2.20 -3.79 -8.47
CA ALA A 233 -1.67 -3.66 -9.82
C ALA A 233 -1.44 -2.19 -10.19
N GLY A 234 -2.29 -1.26 -9.70
CA GLY A 234 -2.09 0.17 -9.89
C GLY A 234 -0.74 0.65 -9.33
N PHE A 235 -0.40 0.24 -8.12
CA PHE A 235 0.91 0.55 -7.51
C PHE A 235 2.06 -0.17 -8.21
N TYR A 236 1.87 -1.43 -8.58
CA TYR A 236 2.87 -2.21 -9.30
C TYR A 236 3.22 -1.59 -10.66
N MET A 237 2.24 -1.20 -11.45
CA MET A 237 2.44 -0.55 -12.74
C MET A 237 3.13 0.81 -12.57
N GLU A 238 2.73 1.60 -11.56
CA GLU A 238 3.42 2.85 -11.22
C GLU A 238 4.88 2.61 -10.83
N ALA A 239 5.17 1.58 -10.02
CA ALA A 239 6.54 1.19 -9.67
C ALA A 239 7.35 0.78 -10.91
N CYS A 240 6.76 0.03 -11.86
CA CYS A 240 7.38 -0.33 -13.12
C CYS A 240 7.81 0.92 -13.92
N LEU A 241 6.90 1.88 -14.06
CA LEU A 241 7.19 3.12 -14.78
C LEU A 241 8.20 4.01 -14.03
N ARG A 242 8.16 4.03 -12.71
CA ARG A 242 9.08 4.80 -11.88
C ARG A 242 10.52 4.27 -11.95
N VAL A 243 10.69 2.96 -11.90
CA VAL A 243 12.00 2.30 -11.91
C VAL A 243 12.57 2.16 -13.31
N TYR A 244 11.76 1.72 -14.27
CA TYR A 244 12.20 1.38 -15.62
C TYR A 244 11.83 2.40 -16.70
N ARG A 245 11.01 3.39 -16.34
CA ARG A 245 10.56 4.46 -17.24
C ARG A 245 10.00 3.89 -18.56
N MET A 246 10.39 4.47 -19.70
CA MET A 246 9.91 4.10 -21.04
C MET A 246 10.15 2.62 -21.39
N SER A 247 11.18 1.98 -20.83
CA SER A 247 11.49 0.58 -21.16
C SER A 247 10.43 -0.43 -20.68
N ARG A 248 9.54 -0.03 -19.77
CA ARG A 248 8.41 -0.85 -19.30
C ARG A 248 7.04 -0.35 -19.76
N LEU A 249 6.99 0.65 -20.59
CA LEU A 249 5.71 1.25 -21.04
C LEU A 249 4.82 0.20 -21.73
N SER A 250 5.33 -0.50 -22.75
CA SER A 250 4.58 -1.57 -23.45
C SER A 250 4.18 -2.74 -22.55
N TYR A 251 4.95 -3.02 -21.49
CA TYR A 251 4.60 -4.04 -20.53
C TYR A 251 3.40 -3.62 -19.67
N VAL A 252 3.41 -2.38 -19.18
CA VAL A 252 2.31 -1.81 -18.39
C VAL A 252 1.05 -1.70 -19.24
N ASP A 253 1.16 -1.26 -20.47
CA ASP A 253 0.05 -1.18 -21.43
C ASP A 253 -0.62 -2.55 -21.63
N ARG A 254 0.16 -3.61 -21.86
CA ARG A 254 -0.35 -4.97 -21.99
C ARG A 254 -1.03 -5.49 -20.71
N LEU A 255 -0.58 -5.09 -19.53
CA LEU A 255 -1.27 -5.43 -18.28
C LEU A 255 -2.65 -4.78 -18.19
N LEU A 256 -2.79 -3.54 -18.70
CA LEU A 256 -4.09 -2.85 -18.75
C LEU A 256 -5.07 -3.53 -19.68
N VAL A 257 -4.62 -3.97 -20.87
CA VAL A 257 -5.46 -4.75 -21.81
C VAL A 257 -6.07 -5.98 -21.14
N GLY A 258 -5.35 -6.63 -20.21
CA GLY A 258 -5.88 -7.74 -19.43
C GLY A 258 -7.10 -7.41 -18.56
N TYR A 259 -7.35 -6.12 -18.27
CA TYR A 259 -8.54 -5.67 -17.54
C TYR A 259 -9.69 -5.22 -18.46
N GLU A 260 -9.43 -4.93 -19.73
CA GLU A 260 -10.48 -4.53 -20.67
C GLU A 260 -11.50 -5.65 -20.87
N GLU A 261 -11.03 -6.89 -20.96
CA GLU A 261 -11.91 -8.06 -21.06
C GLU A 261 -12.82 -8.20 -19.83
N GLU A 262 -12.30 -7.90 -18.63
CA GLU A 262 -13.07 -8.03 -17.39
C GLU A 262 -14.25 -7.06 -17.30
N LEU A 263 -14.20 -5.94 -18.03
CA LEU A 263 -15.32 -4.99 -18.11
C LEU A 263 -16.58 -5.59 -18.74
N PHE A 264 -16.49 -6.77 -19.33
CA PHE A 264 -17.61 -7.45 -20.00
C PHE A 264 -18.02 -8.79 -19.34
N TYR A 265 -17.20 -9.32 -18.39
CA TYR A 265 -17.42 -10.67 -17.86
C TYR A 265 -18.23 -10.72 -16.56
N HIS A 266 -17.84 -9.98 -15.53
CA HIS A 266 -18.44 -10.09 -14.20
C HIS A 266 -19.53 -9.07 -13.96
N CYS A 267 -19.28 -7.83 -14.31
CA CYS A 267 -20.21 -6.72 -14.27
C CYS A 267 -19.80 -5.71 -15.35
N ILE A 268 -20.74 -5.27 -16.16
CA ILE A 268 -20.44 -4.35 -17.27
C ILE A 268 -19.85 -3.06 -16.74
N GLY A 269 -18.66 -2.70 -17.25
CA GLY A 269 -17.99 -1.44 -16.96
C GLY A 269 -17.28 -1.38 -15.60
N THR A 270 -17.01 -2.52 -14.94
CA THR A 270 -16.34 -2.54 -13.63
C THR A 270 -15.41 -3.75 -13.48
N ILE A 271 -14.68 -3.82 -12.37
CA ILE A 271 -13.70 -4.84 -12.06
C ILE A 271 -14.09 -5.51 -10.73
N PRO A 272 -14.07 -6.86 -10.63
CA PRO A 272 -14.37 -7.58 -9.39
C PRO A 272 -13.34 -7.30 -8.31
N GLU A 273 -13.66 -7.66 -7.08
CA GLU A 273 -12.86 -7.38 -5.89
C GLU A 273 -11.46 -8.02 -5.95
N LEU A 274 -11.39 -9.29 -6.33
CA LEU A 274 -10.15 -10.05 -6.43
C LEU A 274 -10.27 -11.13 -7.51
N PHE A 275 -9.16 -11.78 -7.81
CA PHE A 275 -9.10 -12.92 -8.70
C PHE A 275 -8.45 -14.12 -8.01
N ASP A 276 -8.80 -15.33 -8.46
CA ASP A 276 -8.00 -16.50 -8.10
C ASP A 276 -6.54 -16.27 -8.51
N GLY A 277 -5.59 -16.68 -7.66
CA GLY A 277 -4.17 -16.43 -7.89
C GLY A 277 -3.51 -17.37 -8.90
N ASN A 278 -4.24 -18.43 -9.32
CA ASN A 278 -3.80 -19.40 -10.33
C ASN A 278 -4.75 -19.41 -11.53
N PRO A 279 -4.28 -19.85 -12.70
CA PRO A 279 -5.14 -20.00 -13.87
C PRO A 279 -6.40 -20.83 -13.57
N PRO A 280 -7.52 -20.47 -14.18
CA PRO A 280 -7.72 -19.45 -15.21
C PRO A 280 -7.96 -18.02 -14.67
N PHE A 281 -7.62 -17.70 -13.41
CA PHE A 281 -7.74 -16.38 -12.81
C PHE A 281 -9.18 -15.84 -12.80
N HIS A 282 -10.12 -16.63 -12.35
CA HIS A 282 -11.52 -16.20 -12.24
C HIS A 282 -11.68 -15.03 -11.27
N GLY A 283 -12.50 -14.06 -11.64
CA GLY A 283 -12.92 -12.98 -10.76
C GLY A 283 -13.77 -13.49 -9.61
N ARG A 284 -13.59 -12.92 -8.42
CA ARG A 284 -14.19 -13.34 -7.17
C ARG A 284 -14.55 -12.16 -6.28
N GLY A 285 -15.23 -12.44 -5.17
CA GLY A 285 -15.64 -11.45 -4.19
C GLY A 285 -16.78 -10.57 -4.70
N ALA A 286 -16.76 -9.30 -4.36
CA ALA A 286 -17.73 -8.33 -4.86
C ALA A 286 -17.58 -8.17 -6.39
N ILE A 287 -18.72 -8.17 -7.10
CA ILE A 287 -18.73 -8.05 -8.58
C ILE A 287 -18.24 -6.70 -9.10
N SER A 288 -18.28 -5.67 -8.26
CA SER A 288 -17.81 -4.31 -8.54
C SER A 288 -17.08 -3.76 -7.32
N PHE A 289 -15.82 -3.36 -7.50
CA PHE A 289 -14.99 -2.90 -6.41
C PHE A 289 -14.29 -1.57 -6.74
N ALA A 290 -14.75 -0.50 -6.13
CA ALA A 290 -14.32 0.86 -6.43
C ALA A 290 -12.80 1.08 -6.28
N MET A 291 -12.16 0.43 -5.31
CA MET A 291 -10.72 0.50 -5.11
C MET A 291 -9.94 -0.02 -6.32
N ASN A 292 -10.39 -1.11 -6.94
CA ASN A 292 -9.77 -1.68 -8.13
C ASN A 292 -9.95 -0.77 -9.34
N VAL A 293 -11.17 -0.29 -9.57
CA VAL A 293 -11.47 0.64 -10.66
C VAL A 293 -10.62 1.90 -10.54
N SER A 294 -10.56 2.51 -9.35
CA SER A 294 -9.76 3.72 -9.12
C SER A 294 -8.26 3.49 -9.30
N GLY A 295 -7.76 2.33 -8.89
CA GLY A 295 -6.36 1.92 -9.08
C GLY A 295 -5.99 1.83 -10.56
N ILE A 296 -6.83 1.19 -11.36
CA ILE A 296 -6.62 1.06 -12.82
C ILE A 296 -6.76 2.41 -13.52
N MET A 297 -7.81 3.20 -13.20
CA MET A 297 -7.97 4.55 -13.77
C MET A 297 -6.76 5.46 -13.49
N ARG A 298 -6.13 5.32 -12.34
CA ARG A 298 -4.91 6.07 -12.01
C ARG A 298 -3.76 5.69 -12.95
N VAL A 299 -3.61 4.42 -13.33
CA VAL A 299 -2.59 3.98 -14.26
C VAL A 299 -2.87 4.47 -15.67
N VAL A 300 -4.12 4.43 -16.14
CA VAL A 300 -4.51 4.99 -17.46
C VAL A 300 -4.06 6.45 -17.55
N LYS A 301 -4.37 7.27 -16.55
CA LYS A 301 -3.93 8.67 -16.51
C LYS A 301 -2.40 8.82 -16.45
N LEU A 302 -1.72 7.89 -15.80
CA LEU A 302 -0.26 7.90 -15.74
C LEU A 302 0.33 7.58 -17.11
N LEU A 303 -0.21 6.60 -17.84
CA LEU A 303 0.21 6.26 -19.21
C LEU A 303 -0.01 7.40 -20.18
N ASP A 304 -1.17 8.07 -20.13
CA ASP A 304 -1.43 9.26 -20.94
C ASP A 304 -0.31 10.30 -20.78
N LYS A 305 0.17 10.49 -19.57
CA LYS A 305 1.29 11.40 -19.29
C LYS A 305 2.61 10.92 -19.91
N TYR A 306 2.87 9.61 -19.90
CA TYR A 306 4.10 9.06 -20.50
C TYR A 306 4.06 9.03 -22.01
N ASN A 307 2.89 8.83 -22.62
CA ASN A 307 2.70 8.82 -24.07
C ASN A 307 2.77 10.23 -24.69
N ASN A 308 2.61 11.29 -23.87
CA ASN A 308 2.70 12.68 -24.30
C ASN A 308 4.06 13.33 -23.98
N LEU A 309 5.06 12.56 -23.57
CA LEU A 309 6.46 12.97 -23.38
C LEU A 309 7.30 12.61 -24.59
#